data_464a4a0e74ae08cd2697253957c82b6a
#
_entry.id   464a4a0e74ae08cd2697253957c82b6a
#
_cell.length_a   1.000
_cell.length_b   1.000
_cell.length_c   1.000
_cell.angle_alpha   90.00
_cell.angle_beta   90.00
_cell.angle_gamma   90.00
#
_symmetry.space_group_name_H-M   'P 1'
#
loop_
_entity.id
_entity.type
_entity.pdbx_description
1 polymer ?
#
loop_
_entity_poly.entity_id
_entity_poly.type
_entity_poly.pdbx_seq_one_letter_code
_entity_poly.pdbx_strand_id
1 'polypeptide(L)'
;MEEIHVRLGHIAPTAIRAMLKDSTISGLMLNEAHPTMGACNSCEYAKATHKPIGKERDPPHHENLGDKVHTDLWGPSPVQTPGHSQYYVSFTDDHTHYTTLYLQKTKAETFASYKSYEAWLSTQFDMKIKRLHLDRGGEYLSKEFSQHLQSKGTERCVTMHDTPEHNGVAERLNRMLVERVCAMIHASGLPKNLWGEVIMHATWLKNRSSMCRLRTKTRYEIMYKKVPNLSNLPVWGCRVKVHDTSGSKLDAQA
;
A
#
# COMPACT_ATOMS: atom_id res chain seq x y z
N MET A 1 -8.74 21.77 -2.02
CA MET A 1 -8.54 20.51 -2.78
C MET A 1 -7.07 20.08 -2.83
N GLU A 2 -6.15 20.96 -3.17
CA GLU A 2 -4.71 20.65 -3.33
C GLU A 2 -4.07 20.07 -2.06
N GLU A 3 -4.29 20.72 -0.89
CA GLU A 3 -3.78 20.22 0.38
C GLU A 3 -4.25 18.78 0.69
N ILE A 4 -5.53 18.49 0.48
CA ILE A 4 -6.09 17.15 0.71
C ILE A 4 -5.47 16.13 -0.26
N HIS A 5 -5.28 16.53 -1.52
CA HIS A 5 -4.61 15.71 -2.53
C HIS A 5 -3.18 15.32 -2.10
N VAL A 6 -2.40 16.30 -1.60
CA VAL A 6 -1.04 16.05 -1.09
C VAL A 6 -1.06 15.19 0.18
N ARG A 7 -1.92 15.49 1.15
CA ARG A 7 -2.07 14.74 2.41
C ARG A 7 -2.46 13.28 2.17
N LEU A 8 -3.28 13.01 1.17
CA LEU A 8 -3.70 11.66 0.78
C LEU A 8 -2.75 10.97 -0.22
N GLY A 9 -1.52 11.45 -0.36
CA GLY A 9 -0.51 10.82 -1.22
C GLY A 9 -0.84 10.90 -2.70
N HIS A 10 -1.29 12.05 -3.14
CA HIS A 10 -1.54 12.38 -4.54
C HIS A 10 -2.63 11.53 -5.23
N ILE A 11 -3.67 11.13 -4.51
CA ILE A 11 -4.83 10.45 -5.13
C ILE A 11 -5.66 11.43 -5.98
N ALA A 12 -6.39 10.90 -6.96
CA ALA A 12 -7.17 11.71 -7.89
C ALA A 12 -8.20 12.62 -7.18
N PRO A 13 -8.35 13.89 -7.58
CA PRO A 13 -9.33 14.82 -6.99
C PRO A 13 -10.77 14.31 -7.06
N THR A 14 -11.11 13.55 -8.08
CA THR A 14 -12.42 12.90 -8.22
C THR A 14 -12.67 11.86 -7.11
N ALA A 15 -11.64 11.07 -6.76
CA ALA A 15 -11.74 10.10 -5.67
C ALA A 15 -11.87 10.80 -4.30
N ILE A 16 -11.16 11.93 -4.09
CA ILE A 16 -11.29 12.74 -2.87
C ILE A 16 -12.74 13.23 -2.71
N ARG A 17 -13.32 13.80 -3.78
CA ARG A 17 -14.71 14.26 -3.75
C ARG A 17 -15.69 13.13 -3.44
N ALA A 18 -15.51 11.97 -4.05
CA ALA A 18 -16.35 10.81 -3.79
C ALA A 18 -16.26 10.38 -2.32
N MET A 19 -15.05 10.26 -1.77
CA MET A 19 -14.83 9.88 -0.38
C MET A 19 -15.48 10.85 0.61
N LEU A 20 -15.40 12.15 0.35
CA LEU A 20 -16.00 13.18 1.21
C LEU A 20 -17.53 13.19 1.08
N LYS A 21 -18.07 13.08 -0.15
CA LYS A 21 -19.51 13.02 -0.41
C LYS A 21 -20.16 11.79 0.24
N ASP A 22 -19.51 10.64 0.11
CA ASP A 22 -20.05 9.36 0.57
C ASP A 22 -19.69 9.05 2.03
N SER A 23 -19.07 10.02 2.74
CA SER A 23 -18.66 9.89 4.15
C SER A 23 -17.80 8.64 4.43
N THR A 24 -17.03 8.19 3.43
CA THR A 24 -16.13 7.03 3.56
C THR A 24 -14.86 7.32 4.38
N ILE A 25 -14.61 8.60 4.64
CA ILE A 25 -13.56 9.12 5.54
C ILE A 25 -14.17 10.25 6.40
N SER A 26 -13.57 10.51 7.56
CA SER A 26 -13.96 11.62 8.44
C SER A 26 -12.75 12.51 8.76
N GLY A 27 -13.02 13.74 9.23
CA GLY A 27 -11.99 14.66 9.68
C GLY A 27 -11.30 15.49 8.59
N LEU A 28 -11.71 15.37 7.32
CA LEU A 28 -11.28 16.23 6.22
C LEU A 28 -12.48 16.95 5.62
N MET A 29 -12.34 18.23 5.33
CA MET A 29 -13.37 19.05 4.68
C MET A 29 -12.77 19.81 3.49
N LEU A 30 -13.53 19.90 2.40
CA LEU A 30 -13.14 20.75 1.27
C LEU A 30 -13.35 22.22 1.65
N ASN A 31 -12.36 23.03 1.32
CA ASN A 31 -12.54 24.47 1.32
C ASN A 31 -13.38 24.86 0.09
N GLU A 32 -14.57 25.38 0.31
CA GLU A 32 -15.51 25.79 -0.76
C GLU A 32 -14.98 26.94 -1.61
N ALA A 33 -14.08 27.76 -1.06
CA ALA A 33 -13.44 28.84 -1.82
C ALA A 33 -12.49 28.31 -2.92
N HIS A 34 -11.94 27.08 -2.74
CA HIS A 34 -11.01 26.47 -3.68
C HIS A 34 -11.37 25.00 -3.93
N PRO A 35 -12.53 24.71 -4.57
CA PRO A 35 -13.04 23.35 -4.74
C PRO A 35 -12.27 22.54 -5.81
N THR A 36 -11.51 23.22 -6.64
CA THR A 36 -10.72 22.60 -7.74
C THR A 36 -9.24 22.78 -7.47
N MET A 37 -8.43 21.96 -8.11
CA MET A 37 -6.98 22.14 -8.18
C MET A 37 -6.55 22.06 -9.65
N GLY A 38 -5.47 22.75 -9.99
CA GLY A 38 -4.81 22.63 -11.28
C GLY A 38 -4.04 21.30 -11.42
N ALA A 39 -3.25 21.22 -12.49
CA ALA A 39 -2.34 20.10 -12.69
C ALA A 39 -1.30 20.05 -11.55
N CYS A 40 -1.11 18.85 -10.98
CA CYS A 40 -0.09 18.64 -9.95
C CYS A 40 1.21 18.19 -10.62
N ASN A 41 2.24 19.02 -10.57
CA ASN A 41 3.54 18.74 -11.19
C ASN A 41 4.14 17.41 -10.72
N SER A 42 4.01 17.07 -9.41
CA SER A 42 4.50 15.81 -8.87
C SER A 42 3.76 14.60 -9.45
N CYS A 43 2.44 14.71 -9.66
CA CYS A 43 1.66 13.67 -10.33
C CYS A 43 2.01 13.54 -11.81
N GLU A 44 2.17 14.65 -12.52
CA GLU A 44 2.58 14.65 -13.93
C GLU A 44 3.96 14.02 -14.10
N TYR A 45 4.91 14.41 -13.26
CA TYR A 45 6.25 13.83 -13.24
C TYR A 45 6.23 12.32 -12.99
N ALA A 46 5.46 11.87 -11.99
CA ALA A 46 5.38 10.45 -11.62
C ALA A 46 4.66 9.57 -12.66
N LYS A 47 3.76 10.16 -13.46
CA LYS A 47 2.90 9.45 -14.44
C LYS A 47 3.32 9.62 -15.89
N ALA A 48 4.40 10.34 -16.14
CA ALA A 48 4.82 10.80 -17.49
C ALA A 48 5.04 9.70 -18.54
N THR A 49 4.93 8.40 -18.21
CA THR A 49 5.32 7.30 -19.11
C THR A 49 4.24 6.25 -19.40
N HIS A 50 2.98 6.39 -18.96
CA HIS A 50 2.03 5.27 -19.08
C HIS A 50 0.78 5.52 -19.92
N LYS A 51 0.58 4.66 -20.94
CA LYS A 51 -0.72 4.45 -21.61
C LYS A 51 -1.59 3.49 -20.81
N PRO A 52 -2.91 3.73 -20.68
CA PRO A 52 -3.80 2.86 -19.92
C PRO A 52 -4.07 1.53 -20.67
N ILE A 53 -4.03 0.43 -19.93
CA ILE A 53 -4.46 -0.89 -20.40
C ILE A 53 -5.76 -1.21 -19.67
N GLY A 54 -6.86 -1.36 -20.39
CA GLY A 54 -8.16 -1.73 -19.83
C GLY A 54 -8.60 -3.11 -20.27
N LYS A 55 -9.12 -3.92 -19.34
CA LYS A 55 -10.07 -5.01 -19.61
C LYS A 55 -10.72 -5.51 -18.31
N GLU A 56 -11.94 -6.01 -18.45
CA GLU A 56 -12.71 -6.60 -17.36
C GLU A 56 -12.06 -7.89 -16.84
N ARG A 57 -12.22 -8.15 -15.55
CA ARG A 57 -11.64 -9.31 -14.88
C ARG A 57 -12.66 -10.46 -14.81
N ASP A 58 -12.25 -11.63 -15.27
CA ASP A 58 -12.90 -12.91 -15.05
C ASP A 58 -11.83 -13.87 -14.45
N PRO A 59 -12.01 -14.53 -13.30
CA PRO A 59 -13.21 -14.64 -12.48
C PRO A 59 -13.45 -13.50 -11.47
N PRO A 60 -14.65 -13.43 -10.83
CA PRO A 60 -14.99 -12.44 -9.82
C PRO A 60 -14.09 -12.57 -8.57
N HIS A 61 -14.05 -11.51 -7.74
CA HIS A 61 -13.29 -11.54 -6.49
C HIS A 61 -13.88 -12.53 -5.48
N HIS A 62 -13.01 -13.07 -4.63
CA HIS A 62 -13.43 -13.92 -3.54
C HIS A 62 -14.28 -13.16 -2.50
N GLU A 63 -15.19 -13.86 -1.83
CA GLU A 63 -16.19 -13.25 -0.96
C GLU A 63 -15.73 -13.03 0.47
N ASN A 64 -14.70 -13.78 0.93
CA ASN A 64 -14.25 -13.70 2.30
C ASN A 64 -12.78 -13.31 2.42
N LEU A 65 -12.44 -12.69 3.55
CA LEU A 65 -11.07 -12.40 3.94
C LEU A 65 -10.27 -13.71 4.04
N GLY A 66 -9.07 -13.73 3.47
CA GLY A 66 -8.18 -14.90 3.49
C GLY A 66 -8.49 -15.97 2.44
N ASP A 67 -9.60 -15.89 1.71
CA ASP A 67 -9.90 -16.86 0.63
C ASP A 67 -8.81 -16.86 -0.44
N LYS A 68 -8.28 -15.69 -0.78
CA LYS A 68 -7.15 -15.54 -1.71
C LYS A 68 -6.31 -14.32 -1.37
N VAL A 69 -5.01 -14.52 -1.26
CA VAL A 69 -4.02 -13.46 -1.06
C VAL A 69 -3.09 -13.42 -2.26
N HIS A 70 -2.93 -12.23 -2.84
CA HIS A 70 -1.95 -11.96 -3.87
C HIS A 70 -0.67 -11.48 -3.22
N THR A 71 0.47 -12.00 -3.65
CA THR A 71 1.78 -11.54 -3.20
C THR A 71 2.64 -11.20 -4.40
N ASP A 72 3.52 -10.22 -4.21
CA ASP A 72 4.52 -9.85 -5.19
C ASP A 72 5.72 -9.22 -4.48
N LEU A 73 6.91 -9.51 -5.01
CA LEU A 73 8.18 -8.99 -4.53
C LEU A 73 8.71 -7.94 -5.50
N TRP A 74 8.89 -6.72 -5.02
CA TRP A 74 9.49 -5.64 -5.78
C TRP A 74 10.93 -5.36 -5.35
N GLY A 75 11.79 -5.09 -6.32
CA GLY A 75 13.19 -4.72 -6.12
C GLY A 75 14.15 -5.53 -7.01
N PRO A 76 15.47 -5.31 -6.92
CA PRO A 76 16.09 -4.40 -5.95
C PRO A 76 15.89 -2.93 -6.30
N SER A 77 15.68 -2.10 -5.28
CA SER A 77 15.75 -0.64 -5.42
C SER A 77 17.19 -0.21 -5.74
N PRO A 78 17.39 0.77 -6.63
CA PRO A 78 18.73 1.32 -6.89
C PRO A 78 19.34 2.04 -5.69
N VAL A 79 18.51 2.40 -4.70
CA VAL A 79 18.93 3.09 -3.48
C VAL A 79 18.46 2.32 -2.26
N GLN A 80 19.37 2.01 -1.34
CA GLN A 80 19.02 1.39 -0.05
C GLN A 80 18.33 2.38 0.88
N THR A 81 17.40 1.87 1.70
CA THR A 81 16.87 2.64 2.83
C THR A 81 17.92 2.81 3.92
N PRO A 82 17.72 3.73 4.90
CA PRO A 82 18.59 3.81 6.09
C PRO A 82 18.67 2.47 6.85
N GLY A 83 17.62 1.65 6.82
CA GLY A 83 17.61 0.29 7.38
C GLY A 83 18.22 -0.79 6.47
N HIS A 84 18.89 -0.40 5.37
CA HIS A 84 19.52 -1.28 4.37
C HIS A 84 18.54 -2.15 3.57
N SER A 85 17.27 -1.80 3.52
CA SER A 85 16.30 -2.52 2.68
C SER A 85 16.44 -2.12 1.21
N GLN A 86 16.33 -3.11 0.32
CA GLN A 86 16.36 -2.95 -1.13
C GLN A 86 15.10 -3.53 -1.81
N TYR A 87 14.33 -4.29 -1.07
CA TYR A 87 13.13 -4.98 -1.55
C TYR A 87 11.94 -4.66 -0.65
N TYR A 88 10.76 -4.88 -1.17
CA TYR A 88 9.57 -5.08 -0.35
C TYR A 88 8.72 -6.20 -0.93
N VAL A 89 8.05 -6.93 -0.05
CA VAL A 89 6.99 -7.87 -0.44
C VAL A 89 5.63 -7.30 -0.03
N SER A 90 4.65 -7.43 -0.90
CA SER A 90 3.27 -7.04 -0.64
C SER A 90 2.37 -8.26 -0.54
N PHE A 91 1.44 -8.24 0.42
CA PHE A 91 0.35 -9.20 0.56
C PHE A 91 -0.97 -8.45 0.45
N THR A 92 -1.77 -8.79 -0.56
CA THR A 92 -3.05 -8.13 -0.83
C THR A 92 -4.16 -9.15 -0.83
N ASP A 93 -5.08 -9.00 0.10
CA ASP A 93 -6.29 -9.82 0.15
C ASP A 93 -7.24 -9.50 -1.00
N ASP A 94 -7.77 -10.52 -1.68
CA ASP A 94 -8.59 -10.36 -2.88
C ASP A 94 -10.00 -9.83 -2.59
N HIS A 95 -10.53 -10.09 -1.40
CA HIS A 95 -11.85 -9.62 -0.99
C HIS A 95 -11.82 -8.15 -0.55
N THR A 96 -10.97 -7.82 0.40
CA THR A 96 -10.89 -6.49 1.00
C THR A 96 -10.03 -5.52 0.20
N HIS A 97 -9.13 -6.05 -0.66
CA HIS A 97 -8.05 -5.32 -1.31
C HIS A 97 -7.11 -4.60 -0.33
N TYR A 98 -7.16 -4.97 0.96
CA TYR A 98 -6.24 -4.48 1.96
C TYR A 98 -4.84 -5.02 1.68
N THR A 99 -3.84 -4.14 1.72
CA THR A 99 -2.45 -4.51 1.44
C THR A 99 -1.61 -4.32 2.70
N THR A 100 -0.87 -5.35 3.05
CA THR A 100 0.21 -5.29 4.03
C THR A 100 1.55 -5.38 3.29
N LEU A 101 2.54 -4.59 3.71
CA LEU A 101 3.82 -4.50 3.05
C LEU A 101 4.94 -4.70 4.06
N TYR A 102 5.98 -5.43 3.67
CA TYR A 102 7.18 -5.67 4.48
C TYR A 102 8.42 -5.26 3.69
N LEU A 103 9.24 -4.38 4.27
CA LEU A 103 10.55 -4.04 3.73
C LEU A 103 11.53 -5.18 3.99
N GLN A 104 12.42 -5.45 3.03
CA GLN A 104 13.36 -6.55 3.08
C GLN A 104 14.74 -6.11 2.59
N LYS A 105 15.78 -6.66 3.21
CA LYS A 105 17.16 -6.47 2.76
C LYS A 105 17.48 -7.40 1.58
N THR A 106 16.97 -8.61 1.64
CA THR A 106 17.20 -9.66 0.65
C THR A 106 15.88 -10.37 0.26
N LYS A 107 15.83 -10.95 -0.91
CA LYS A 107 14.69 -11.79 -1.36
C LYS A 107 14.43 -12.98 -0.45
N ALA A 108 15.47 -13.50 0.23
CA ALA A 108 15.34 -14.66 1.12
C ALA A 108 14.43 -14.40 2.33
N GLU A 109 14.21 -13.13 2.70
CA GLU A 109 13.34 -12.75 3.82
C GLU A 109 11.84 -12.88 3.50
N THR A 110 11.47 -13.16 2.23
CA THR A 110 10.07 -13.26 1.80
C THR A 110 9.29 -14.30 2.58
N PHE A 111 9.88 -15.44 2.88
CA PHE A 111 9.22 -16.48 3.68
C PHE A 111 8.99 -16.04 5.14
N ALA A 112 9.93 -15.34 5.75
CA ALA A 112 9.75 -14.79 7.10
C ALA A 112 8.63 -13.74 7.12
N SER A 113 8.59 -12.87 6.10
CA SER A 113 7.52 -11.87 5.94
C SER A 113 6.15 -12.52 5.75
N TYR A 114 6.07 -13.61 4.98
CA TYR A 114 4.83 -14.37 4.82
C TYR A 114 4.34 -14.95 6.16
N LYS A 115 5.23 -15.57 6.94
CA LYS A 115 4.87 -16.08 8.27
C LYS A 115 4.37 -14.99 9.21
N SER A 116 4.99 -13.81 9.17
CA SER A 116 4.55 -12.66 9.96
C SER A 116 3.16 -12.18 9.54
N TYR A 117 2.89 -12.13 8.23
CA TYR A 117 1.57 -11.77 7.70
C TYR A 117 0.50 -12.81 8.07
N GLU A 118 0.80 -14.11 7.91
CA GLU A 118 -0.10 -15.21 8.28
C GLU A 118 -0.45 -15.17 9.77
N ALA A 119 0.56 -15.00 10.65
CA ALA A 119 0.38 -14.89 12.09
C ALA A 119 -0.46 -13.67 12.46
N TRP A 120 -0.21 -12.51 11.83
CA TRP A 120 -1.01 -11.31 12.04
C TRP A 120 -2.47 -11.53 11.63
N LEU A 121 -2.72 -12.12 10.46
CA LEU A 121 -4.08 -12.37 9.97
C LEU A 121 -4.84 -13.34 10.91
N SER A 122 -4.18 -14.40 11.33
CA SER A 122 -4.74 -15.37 12.29
C SER A 122 -5.04 -14.74 13.65
N THR A 123 -4.10 -13.94 14.20
CA THR A 123 -4.25 -13.35 15.52
C THR A 123 -5.28 -12.23 15.57
N GLN A 124 -5.33 -11.38 14.55
CA GLN A 124 -6.21 -10.19 14.56
C GLN A 124 -7.62 -10.47 14.05
N PHE A 125 -7.79 -11.47 13.19
CA PHE A 125 -9.06 -11.71 12.49
C PHE A 125 -9.55 -13.15 12.61
N ASP A 126 -8.81 -14.03 13.27
CA ASP A 126 -9.08 -15.48 13.34
C ASP A 126 -9.26 -16.12 11.95
N MET A 127 -8.46 -15.66 10.97
CA MET A 127 -8.56 -16.08 9.58
C MET A 127 -7.33 -16.84 9.11
N LYS A 128 -7.56 -17.81 8.22
CA LYS A 128 -6.51 -18.60 7.57
C LYS A 128 -6.44 -18.22 6.09
N ILE A 129 -5.24 -18.25 5.54
CA ILE A 129 -5.03 -18.06 4.11
C ILE A 129 -5.34 -19.38 3.41
N LYS A 130 -6.40 -19.42 2.56
CA LYS A 130 -6.77 -20.61 1.81
C LYS A 130 -5.93 -20.75 0.54
N ARG A 131 -5.71 -19.63 -0.17
CA ARG A 131 -4.97 -19.60 -1.43
C ARG A 131 -3.95 -18.47 -1.43
N LEU A 132 -2.71 -18.80 -1.75
CA LEU A 132 -1.64 -17.83 -1.97
C LEU A 132 -1.32 -17.75 -3.46
N HIS A 133 -1.63 -16.61 -4.07
CA HIS A 133 -1.35 -16.33 -5.47
C HIS A 133 -0.03 -15.58 -5.60
N LEU A 134 0.91 -16.17 -6.33
CA LEU A 134 2.27 -15.69 -6.47
C LEU A 134 2.79 -15.88 -7.90
N ASP A 135 3.83 -15.19 -8.25
CA ASP A 135 4.59 -15.42 -9.46
C ASP A 135 5.52 -16.64 -9.31
N ARG A 136 6.33 -16.90 -10.33
CA ARG A 136 7.34 -17.97 -10.32
C ARG A 136 8.68 -17.54 -9.71
N GLY A 137 8.72 -16.50 -8.92
CA GLY A 137 9.95 -16.06 -8.28
C GLY A 137 10.60 -17.18 -7.45
N GLY A 138 11.92 -17.30 -7.53
CA GLY A 138 12.67 -18.35 -6.83
C GLY A 138 12.50 -18.29 -5.31
N GLU A 139 12.20 -17.12 -4.77
CA GLU A 139 11.92 -16.89 -3.35
C GLU A 139 10.71 -17.68 -2.82
N TYR A 140 9.76 -18.01 -3.70
CA TYR A 140 8.55 -18.76 -3.35
C TYR A 140 8.69 -20.27 -3.59
N LEU A 141 9.80 -20.72 -4.19
CA LEU A 141 10.00 -22.11 -4.59
C LEU A 141 10.81 -22.94 -3.58
N SER A 142 11.20 -22.34 -2.45
CA SER A 142 11.96 -23.07 -1.43
C SER A 142 11.16 -24.25 -0.87
N LYS A 143 11.86 -25.34 -0.51
CA LYS A 143 11.25 -26.51 0.12
C LYS A 143 10.56 -26.15 1.44
N GLU A 144 11.20 -25.29 2.23
CA GLU A 144 10.67 -24.83 3.51
C GLU A 144 9.34 -24.09 3.35
N PHE A 145 9.26 -23.19 2.36
CA PHE A 145 8.04 -22.47 2.06
C PHE A 145 6.91 -23.41 1.61
N SER A 146 7.24 -24.37 0.74
CA SER A 146 6.28 -25.37 0.25
C SER A 146 5.76 -26.26 1.37
N GLN A 147 6.63 -26.74 2.25
CA GLN A 147 6.26 -27.55 3.42
C GLN A 147 5.40 -26.77 4.40
N HIS A 148 5.70 -25.50 4.62
CA HIS A 148 4.90 -24.65 5.49
C HIS A 148 3.48 -24.46 4.94
N LEU A 149 3.32 -24.11 3.65
CA LEU A 149 2.00 -23.99 3.03
C LEU A 149 1.19 -25.28 3.14
N GLN A 150 1.84 -26.42 2.88
CA GLN A 150 1.21 -27.73 3.01
C GLN A 150 0.78 -28.04 4.45
N SER A 151 1.60 -27.71 5.44
CA SER A 151 1.28 -27.89 6.86
C SER A 151 0.08 -27.04 7.33
N LYS A 152 -0.13 -25.88 6.68
CA LYS A 152 -1.24 -24.96 6.95
C LYS A 152 -2.49 -25.24 6.11
N GLY A 153 -2.39 -26.12 5.11
CA GLY A 153 -3.45 -26.37 4.14
C GLY A 153 -3.68 -25.22 3.17
N THR A 154 -2.69 -24.36 2.98
CA THR A 154 -2.75 -23.24 2.04
C THR A 154 -2.42 -23.72 0.63
N GLU A 155 -3.35 -23.54 -0.31
CA GLU A 155 -3.14 -23.84 -1.73
C GLU A 155 -2.23 -22.80 -2.37
N ARG A 156 -1.18 -23.26 -3.07
CA ARG A 156 -0.30 -22.39 -3.84
C ARG A 156 -0.79 -22.27 -5.27
N CYS A 157 -1.20 -21.06 -5.68
CA CYS A 157 -1.62 -20.74 -7.03
C CYS A 157 -0.51 -19.95 -7.74
N VAL A 158 0.17 -20.58 -8.70
CA VAL A 158 1.24 -19.95 -9.47
C VAL A 158 0.68 -19.46 -10.81
N THR A 159 1.01 -18.23 -11.21
CA THR A 159 0.67 -17.70 -12.54
C THR A 159 1.28 -18.54 -13.65
N MET A 160 0.48 -18.98 -14.63
CA MET A 160 1.00 -19.65 -15.83
C MET A 160 1.75 -18.65 -16.73
N HIS A 161 2.74 -19.15 -17.50
CA HIS A 161 3.65 -18.33 -18.32
C HIS A 161 2.93 -17.53 -19.41
N ASP A 162 1.74 -17.95 -19.84
CA ASP A 162 1.04 -17.42 -21.01
C ASP A 162 -0.20 -16.55 -20.67
N THR A 163 -0.40 -16.21 -19.40
CA THR A 163 -1.50 -15.33 -18.99
C THR A 163 -1.00 -14.17 -18.11
N PRO A 164 -0.48 -13.10 -18.73
CA PRO A 164 -0.07 -11.87 -18.03
C PRO A 164 -1.20 -11.26 -17.18
N GLU A 165 -2.45 -11.59 -17.52
CA GLU A 165 -3.66 -11.09 -16.86
C GLU A 165 -3.77 -11.52 -15.39
N HIS A 166 -3.20 -12.68 -15.01
CA HIS A 166 -3.31 -13.22 -13.66
C HIS A 166 -2.42 -12.52 -12.63
N ASN A 167 -1.30 -11.91 -13.03
CA ASN A 167 -0.46 -11.10 -12.12
C ASN A 167 -0.78 -9.62 -12.13
N GLY A 168 -1.68 -9.19 -13.02
CA GLY A 168 -2.02 -7.79 -13.23
C GLY A 168 -2.57 -7.04 -12.00
N VAL A 169 -2.98 -7.75 -10.93
CA VAL A 169 -3.40 -7.11 -9.66
C VAL A 169 -2.18 -6.60 -8.90
N ALA A 170 -1.18 -7.46 -8.73
CA ALA A 170 0.04 -7.13 -8.00
C ALA A 170 0.93 -6.15 -8.80
N GLU A 171 1.03 -6.33 -10.11
CA GLU A 171 1.76 -5.39 -10.98
C GLU A 171 1.14 -3.99 -10.97
N ARG A 172 -0.19 -3.88 -11.09
CA ARG A 172 -0.89 -2.59 -10.98
C ARG A 172 -0.73 -1.95 -9.61
N LEU A 173 -0.74 -2.76 -8.55
CA LEU A 173 -0.47 -2.29 -7.19
C LEU A 173 0.92 -1.69 -7.10
N ASN A 174 1.95 -2.42 -7.52
CA ASN A 174 3.34 -1.98 -7.46
C ASN A 174 3.55 -0.70 -8.27
N ARG A 175 3.02 -0.64 -9.50
CA ARG A 175 3.07 0.58 -10.32
C ARG A 175 2.47 1.77 -9.58
N MET A 176 1.26 1.64 -9.07
CA MET A 176 0.55 2.71 -8.35
C MET A 176 1.30 3.13 -7.08
N LEU A 177 1.89 2.20 -6.33
CA LEU A 177 2.66 2.53 -5.14
C LEU A 177 3.94 3.26 -5.50
N VAL A 178 4.70 2.80 -6.51
CA VAL A 178 5.93 3.44 -6.98
C VAL A 178 5.65 4.84 -7.52
N GLU A 179 4.59 5.04 -8.30
CA GLU A 179 4.16 6.37 -8.77
C GLU A 179 3.89 7.32 -7.59
N ARG A 180 3.20 6.86 -6.55
CA ARG A 180 2.96 7.65 -5.34
C ARG A 180 4.25 7.97 -4.58
N VAL A 181 5.14 6.99 -4.44
CA VAL A 181 6.45 7.18 -3.81
C VAL A 181 7.24 8.26 -4.55
N CYS A 182 7.32 8.19 -5.88
CA CYS A 182 7.98 9.20 -6.69
C CYS A 182 7.37 10.59 -6.50
N ALA A 183 6.04 10.69 -6.52
CA ALA A 183 5.34 11.96 -6.32
C ALA A 183 5.58 12.54 -4.92
N MET A 184 5.52 11.71 -3.88
CA MET A 184 5.69 12.13 -2.49
C MET A 184 7.14 12.54 -2.18
N ILE A 185 8.14 11.80 -2.68
CA ILE A 185 9.54 12.17 -2.56
C ILE A 185 9.81 13.50 -3.29
N HIS A 186 9.31 13.63 -4.52
CA HIS A 186 9.47 14.84 -5.30
C HIS A 186 8.83 16.06 -4.62
N ALA A 187 7.61 15.91 -4.10
CA ALA A 187 6.89 16.99 -3.44
C ALA A 187 7.53 17.42 -2.10
N SER A 188 8.10 16.48 -1.36
CA SER A 188 8.74 16.76 -0.06
C SER A 188 10.16 17.32 -0.18
N GLY A 189 10.85 17.08 -1.30
CA GLY A 189 12.28 17.37 -1.47
C GLY A 189 13.20 16.51 -0.60
N LEU A 190 12.67 15.45 0.03
CA LEU A 190 13.45 14.56 0.89
C LEU A 190 14.32 13.57 0.08
N PRO A 191 15.39 13.03 0.71
CA PRO A 191 16.29 12.10 0.04
C PRO A 191 15.60 10.81 -0.44
N LYS A 192 16.01 10.29 -1.59
CA LYS A 192 15.42 9.07 -2.19
C LYS A 192 15.60 7.81 -1.33
N ASN A 193 16.57 7.75 -0.44
CA ASN A 193 16.77 6.61 0.47
C ASN A 193 15.62 6.45 1.49
N LEU A 194 14.74 7.45 1.64
CA LEU A 194 13.52 7.35 2.44
C LEU A 194 12.36 6.66 1.71
N TRP A 195 12.61 6.07 0.52
CA TRP A 195 11.57 5.40 -0.26
C TRP A 195 10.83 4.31 0.54
N GLY A 196 11.52 3.65 1.47
CA GLY A 196 10.92 2.60 2.32
C GLY A 196 9.82 3.14 3.23
N GLU A 197 10.07 4.24 3.91
CA GLU A 197 9.10 4.93 4.76
C GLU A 197 7.95 5.50 3.93
N VAL A 198 8.28 6.05 2.76
CA VAL A 198 7.26 6.60 1.84
C VAL A 198 6.32 5.51 1.34
N ILE A 199 6.84 4.34 0.93
CA ILE A 199 5.99 3.27 0.41
C ILE A 199 5.10 2.64 1.49
N MET A 200 5.61 2.56 2.72
CA MET A 200 4.81 2.15 3.88
C MET A 200 3.66 3.13 4.11
N HIS A 201 3.95 4.44 4.10
CA HIS A 201 2.93 5.49 4.23
C HIS A 201 1.95 5.50 3.04
N ALA A 202 2.44 5.38 1.81
CA ALA A 202 1.60 5.28 0.61
C ALA A 202 0.65 4.07 0.66
N THR A 203 1.11 2.94 1.20
CA THR A 203 0.28 1.75 1.42
C THR A 203 -0.75 2.00 2.50
N TRP A 204 -0.38 2.66 3.60
CA TRP A 204 -1.30 3.07 4.66
C TRP A 204 -2.41 3.98 4.11
N LEU A 205 -2.05 4.99 3.29
CA LEU A 205 -2.99 5.88 2.61
C LEU A 205 -3.87 5.12 1.61
N LYS A 206 -3.28 4.21 0.82
CA LYS A 206 -4.03 3.37 -0.11
C LYS A 206 -5.13 2.59 0.59
N ASN A 207 -4.84 2.01 1.74
CA ASN A 207 -5.82 1.23 2.50
C ASN A 207 -6.96 2.10 3.04
N ARG A 208 -6.72 3.39 3.26
CA ARG A 208 -7.71 4.37 3.78
C ARG A 208 -8.35 5.22 2.69
N SER A 209 -7.97 5.01 1.43
CA SER A 209 -8.61 5.66 0.28
C SER A 209 -9.67 4.75 -0.32
N SER A 210 -10.76 5.34 -0.84
CA SER A 210 -11.78 4.59 -1.53
C SER A 210 -11.27 4.04 -2.87
N MET A 211 -11.95 3.05 -3.38
CA MET A 211 -11.73 2.48 -4.71
C MET A 211 -13.08 2.49 -5.45
N CYS A 212 -13.08 2.90 -6.72
CA CYS A 212 -14.29 2.97 -7.56
C CYS A 212 -15.13 1.68 -7.50
N ARG A 213 -14.47 0.51 -7.39
CA ARG A 213 -15.13 -0.80 -7.35
C ARG A 213 -15.83 -1.10 -6.02
N LEU A 214 -15.30 -0.59 -4.91
CA LEU A 214 -15.89 -0.76 -3.58
C LEU A 214 -17.00 0.27 -3.30
N ARG A 215 -17.37 1.03 -4.32
CA ARG A 215 -18.36 2.10 -4.32
C ARG A 215 -18.08 3.15 -3.24
N THR A 216 -18.63 2.99 -2.03
CA THR A 216 -18.56 3.99 -0.96
C THR A 216 -17.61 3.63 0.19
N LYS A 217 -16.95 2.45 0.14
CA LYS A 217 -16.11 1.96 1.26
C LYS A 217 -14.63 2.04 0.98
N THR A 218 -13.84 2.26 2.03
CA THR A 218 -12.39 2.11 2.00
C THR A 218 -12.00 0.66 2.28
N ARG A 219 -10.80 0.25 1.86
CA ARG A 219 -10.23 -1.06 2.19
C ARG A 219 -10.10 -1.27 3.69
N TYR A 220 -9.73 -0.22 4.40
CA TYR A 220 -9.65 -0.18 5.85
C TYR A 220 -11.02 -0.46 6.49
N GLU A 221 -12.08 0.17 5.99
CA GLU A 221 -13.44 -0.02 6.50
C GLU A 221 -13.93 -1.46 6.28
N ILE A 222 -13.63 -2.05 5.12
CA ILE A 222 -14.01 -3.46 4.86
C ILE A 222 -13.25 -4.39 5.82
N MET A 223 -11.95 -4.13 6.05
CA MET A 223 -11.09 -4.95 6.91
C MET A 223 -11.45 -4.82 8.39
N TYR A 224 -11.59 -3.59 8.89
CA TYR A 224 -11.73 -3.29 10.33
C TYR A 224 -13.16 -2.95 10.76
N LYS A 225 -14.12 -2.91 9.83
CA LYS A 225 -15.52 -2.51 10.08
C LYS A 225 -15.65 -1.11 10.69
N LYS A 226 -14.68 -0.22 10.42
CA LYS A 226 -14.60 1.13 10.98
C LYS A 226 -14.15 2.13 9.91
N VAL A 227 -14.86 3.25 9.80
CA VAL A 227 -14.48 4.37 8.92
C VAL A 227 -13.17 4.99 9.42
N PRO A 228 -12.16 5.20 8.56
CA PRO A 228 -10.90 5.82 8.96
C PRO A 228 -11.08 7.31 9.27
N ASN A 229 -10.57 7.74 10.43
CA ASN A 229 -10.47 9.15 10.75
C ASN A 229 -9.12 9.71 10.28
N LEU A 230 -9.14 10.73 9.44
CA LEU A 230 -7.95 11.35 8.85
C LEU A 230 -7.78 12.83 9.26
N SER A 231 -8.46 13.29 10.34
CA SER A 231 -8.41 14.69 10.80
C SER A 231 -6.98 15.18 11.07
N ASN A 232 -6.13 14.32 11.64
CA ASN A 232 -4.76 14.62 12.01
C ASN A 232 -3.72 14.10 11.01
N LEU A 233 -4.12 13.90 9.75
CA LEU A 233 -3.20 13.39 8.72
C LEU A 233 -2.24 14.50 8.28
N PRO A 234 -0.93 14.41 8.60
CA PRO A 234 0.06 15.38 8.16
C PRO A 234 0.42 15.18 6.69
N VAL A 235 0.99 16.21 6.08
CA VAL A 235 1.65 16.08 4.77
C VAL A 235 2.97 15.32 4.97
N TRP A 236 3.25 14.37 4.10
CA TRP A 236 4.54 13.66 4.11
C TRP A 236 5.70 14.66 3.95
N GLY A 237 6.70 14.54 4.81
CA GLY A 237 7.87 15.43 4.79
C GLY A 237 7.65 16.78 5.49
N CYS A 238 6.52 16.99 6.15
CA CYS A 238 6.33 18.19 6.98
C CYS A 238 7.33 18.23 8.14
N ARG A 239 7.68 19.42 8.58
CA ARG A 239 8.52 19.62 9.77
C ARG A 239 7.75 19.17 11.02
N VAL A 240 8.41 18.43 11.87
CA VAL A 240 7.87 17.97 13.16
C VAL A 240 8.75 18.56 14.26
N LYS A 241 8.12 19.13 15.29
CA LYS A 241 8.78 19.50 16.52
C LYS A 241 8.64 18.34 17.50
N VAL A 242 9.76 17.86 18.00
CA VAL A 242 9.80 16.80 18.99
C VAL A 242 10.27 17.39 20.31
N HIS A 243 9.55 17.10 21.39
CA HIS A 243 9.98 17.51 22.72
C HIS A 243 11.24 16.71 23.12
N ASP A 244 12.34 17.43 23.33
CA ASP A 244 13.59 16.82 23.79
C ASP A 244 13.66 16.87 25.32
N THR A 245 13.69 15.71 25.95
CA THR A 245 13.82 15.56 27.41
C THR A 245 15.25 15.25 27.85
N SER A 246 16.21 15.17 26.94
CA SER A 246 17.61 14.82 27.24
C SER A 246 18.45 16.00 27.74
N GLY A 247 17.96 17.23 27.54
CA GLY A 247 18.62 18.45 27.94
C GLY A 247 18.46 18.83 29.41
N SER A 248 19.22 19.84 29.86
CA SER A 248 19.04 20.45 31.18
C SER A 248 17.73 21.22 31.26
N LYS A 249 17.24 21.53 32.49
CA LYS A 249 15.99 22.30 32.69
C LYS A 249 16.03 23.71 32.07
N LEU A 250 17.19 24.20 31.68
CA LEU A 250 17.40 25.52 31.07
C LEU A 250 17.62 25.45 29.55
N ASP A 251 17.71 24.26 28.98
CA ASP A 251 17.86 24.08 27.54
C ASP A 251 16.50 24.18 26.83
N ALA A 252 16.53 24.61 25.56
CA ALA A 252 15.34 24.62 24.72
C ALA A 252 14.83 23.18 24.54
N GLN A 253 13.55 22.96 24.84
CA GLN A 253 12.91 21.63 24.82
C GLN A 253 12.19 21.32 23.48
N ALA A 254 12.36 22.15 22.45
CA ALA A 254 11.78 21.94 21.10
C ALA A 254 12.60 22.67 20.02
#